data_711219a0ae3d5ce15f528591056f139c
#
_entry.id   711219a0ae3d5ce15f528591056f139c
#
_cell.length_a   1.000
_cell.length_b   1.000
_cell.length_c   1.000
_cell.angle_alpha   90.00
_cell.angle_beta   90.00
_cell.angle_gamma   90.00
#
_symmetry.space_group_name_H-M   'P 1'
#
loop_
_entity.id
_entity.type
_entity.pdbx_description
1 polymer ?
#
loop_
_entity_poly.entity_id
_entity_poly.type
_entity_poly.pdbx_seq_one_letter_code
_entity_poly.pdbx_strand_id
1 'polypeptide(L)'
;MMKVVLRRQTNXMSLIDVTKIFSMLQPCEDEDDDGERQELNQAVSQDDYQTVDKLLCQDRYKRFINSRSGWGVPGTLLRLAASKGHLRSLEVLLAHGAEVDSLDVKAQTPLFTAVSNGHLDCVKALLEAGACPSGSIYNNCSPLLTAARDGDLSILQELLDHGAEANVKSKVPDWAANTAACSGPLYLSAVYGHLECFKMLLLYGADPDYNCTDEKMIARIKQPKTLLEICLRHGCGSEFIRLLIDFGANVYLPNIAVDKVSPKTEGLELLIRERAHPKSLMSQSRLAVRKLLKRARRARAIDQLEIPPVLVNYLKHR
;
A
#
# COMPACT_ATOMS: atom_id res chain seq x y z
N MET A 1 -14.20 18.38 -36.26
CA MET A 1 -13.50 19.34 -35.43
C MET A 1 -13.16 18.86 -34.01
N MET A 2 -13.60 17.68 -33.61
CA MET A 2 -13.33 17.15 -32.25
C MET A 2 -12.07 16.27 -32.12
N LYS A 3 -11.42 15.95 -33.25
CA LYS A 3 -10.19 15.12 -33.27
C LYS A 3 -8.88 15.88 -33.04
N VAL A 4 -8.90 17.20 -33.04
CA VAL A 4 -7.66 18.02 -33.00
C VAL A 4 -7.35 18.55 -31.59
N VAL A 5 -8.33 18.61 -30.71
CA VAL A 5 -8.16 19.18 -29.35
C VAL A 5 -7.58 18.16 -28.36
N LEU A 6 -7.71 16.85 -28.65
CA LEU A 6 -7.23 15.78 -27.74
C LEU A 6 -5.73 15.46 -27.89
N ARG A 7 -5.02 16.10 -28.84
CA ARG A 7 -3.61 15.78 -29.13
C ARG A 7 -2.58 16.54 -28.28
N ARG A 8 -3.00 17.45 -27.38
CA ARG A 8 -2.02 18.28 -26.65
C ARG A 8 -1.92 18.05 -25.12
N GLN A 9 -2.65 17.07 -24.57
CA GLN A 9 -2.60 16.85 -23.11
C GLN A 9 -2.50 15.38 -22.68
N THR A 10 -2.13 14.48 -23.57
CA THR A 10 -1.99 13.06 -23.19
C THR A 10 -0.52 12.63 -23.29
N ASN A 11 0.19 12.99 -22.26
CA ASN A 11 1.40 12.25 -21.98
C ASN A 11 1.01 11.02 -21.10
N UNK A 12 0.89 10.07 -21.95
CA UNK A 12 0.95 8.93 -21.43
C UNK A 12 -0.12 8.03 -21.20
N MET A 13 -0.96 8.30 -21.58
CA MET A 13 -1.79 7.09 -21.62
C MET A 13 -1.68 6.49 -23.02
N SER A 14 -1.15 5.31 -23.13
CA SER A 14 -1.08 4.61 -24.42
C SER A 14 -2.52 4.39 -24.96
N LEU A 15 -2.65 4.30 -26.29
CA LEU A 15 -3.93 3.98 -26.95
C LEU A 15 -4.55 2.67 -26.43
N ILE A 16 -3.70 1.77 -25.97
CA ILE A 16 -4.09 0.48 -25.38
C ILE A 16 -4.85 0.69 -24.06
N ASP A 17 -4.43 1.69 -23.26
CA ASP A 17 -5.07 1.98 -21.96
C ASP A 17 -6.48 2.53 -22.12
N VAL A 18 -6.68 3.41 -23.11
CA VAL A 18 -8.00 4.00 -23.40
C VAL A 18 -8.98 2.93 -23.94
N THR A 19 -8.49 2.04 -24.81
CA THR A 19 -9.32 0.94 -25.34
C THR A 19 -9.72 -0.04 -24.24
N LYS A 20 -8.79 -0.33 -23.34
CA LYS A 20 -9.04 -1.20 -22.18
C LYS A 20 -10.06 -0.58 -21.23
N ILE A 21 -9.94 0.73 -20.96
CA ILE A 21 -10.91 1.46 -20.15
C ILE A 21 -12.29 1.48 -20.84
N PHE A 22 -12.31 1.68 -22.18
CA PHE A 22 -13.57 1.70 -22.94
C PHE A 22 -14.23 0.31 -22.94
N SER A 23 -13.46 -0.77 -23.04
CA SER A 23 -14.02 -2.13 -22.97
C SER A 23 -14.55 -2.43 -21.55
N MET A 24 -14.00 -1.77 -20.54
CA MET A 24 -14.49 -1.89 -19.14
C MET A 24 -15.82 -1.18 -18.92
N LEU A 25 -16.19 -0.25 -19.80
CA LEU A 25 -17.39 0.58 -19.64
C LEU A 25 -18.57 0.11 -20.51
N GLN A 26 -18.37 -0.90 -21.38
CA GLN A 26 -19.45 -1.41 -22.23
C GLN A 26 -20.40 -2.29 -21.41
N PRO A 27 -21.73 -2.04 -21.49
CA PRO A 27 -22.69 -2.97 -20.90
C PRO A 27 -22.67 -4.29 -21.65
N CYS A 28 -22.80 -5.38 -20.94
CA CYS A 28 -22.96 -6.69 -21.57
C CYS A 28 -24.39 -6.79 -22.11
N GLU A 29 -24.50 -6.85 -23.45
CA GLU A 29 -25.79 -6.88 -24.13
C GLU A 29 -26.21 -8.32 -24.45
N ASP A 30 -26.64 -9.10 -23.45
CA ASP A 30 -27.32 -10.38 -23.72
C ASP A 30 -28.29 -10.68 -22.57
N GLU A 31 -29.58 -10.45 -22.81
CA GLU A 31 -30.65 -10.65 -21.82
C GLU A 31 -30.88 -12.14 -21.46
N ASP A 32 -30.44 -13.09 -22.30
CA ASP A 32 -30.64 -14.52 -22.08
C ASP A 32 -29.65 -15.14 -21.05
N ASP A 33 -28.56 -14.41 -20.71
CA ASP A 33 -27.50 -14.91 -19.83
C ASP A 33 -27.66 -14.52 -18.35
N ASP A 34 -28.69 -13.74 -18.00
CA ASP A 34 -28.86 -13.21 -16.66
C ASP A 34 -29.10 -14.29 -15.59
N GLY A 35 -29.78 -15.37 -15.94
CA GLY A 35 -30.09 -16.44 -14.98
C GLY A 35 -28.84 -17.17 -14.47
N GLU A 36 -27.96 -17.58 -15.39
CA GLU A 36 -26.74 -18.32 -15.08
C GLU A 36 -25.74 -17.43 -14.30
N ARG A 37 -25.64 -16.18 -14.73
CA ARG A 37 -24.81 -15.18 -14.05
C ARG A 37 -25.28 -14.91 -12.62
N GLN A 38 -26.61 -14.79 -12.43
CA GLN A 38 -27.21 -14.58 -11.10
C GLN A 38 -26.98 -15.78 -10.18
N GLU A 39 -27.17 -17.00 -10.71
CA GLU A 39 -26.93 -18.24 -9.95
C GLU A 39 -25.49 -18.31 -9.44
N LEU A 40 -24.53 -18.02 -10.31
CA LEU A 40 -23.10 -18.03 -9.95
C LEU A 40 -22.77 -16.91 -8.93
N ASN A 41 -23.30 -15.70 -9.14
CA ASN A 41 -23.15 -14.58 -8.20
C ASN A 41 -23.72 -14.92 -6.82
N GLN A 42 -24.90 -15.53 -6.79
CA GLN A 42 -25.57 -15.92 -5.54
C GLN A 42 -24.74 -16.96 -4.78
N ALA A 43 -24.23 -17.99 -5.47
CA ALA A 43 -23.41 -19.03 -4.86
C ALA A 43 -22.13 -18.42 -4.24
N VAL A 44 -21.43 -17.51 -4.95
CA VAL A 44 -20.25 -16.81 -4.44
C VAL A 44 -20.64 -15.91 -3.25
N SER A 45 -21.77 -15.22 -3.36
CA SER A 45 -22.26 -14.30 -2.31
C SER A 45 -22.61 -15.00 -1.01
N GLN A 46 -22.94 -16.30 -1.07
CA GLN A 46 -23.29 -17.13 0.08
C GLN A 46 -22.12 -18.02 0.57
N ASP A 47 -20.96 -17.90 -0.08
CA ASP A 47 -19.79 -18.78 0.12
C ASP A 47 -20.11 -20.26 -0.09
N ASP A 48 -21.05 -20.55 -1.00
CA ASP A 48 -21.35 -21.93 -1.39
C ASP A 48 -20.34 -22.40 -2.43
N TYR A 49 -19.11 -22.62 -1.96
CA TYR A 49 -17.97 -22.98 -2.81
C TYR A 49 -18.19 -24.30 -3.57
N GLN A 50 -18.98 -25.23 -3.02
CA GLN A 50 -19.30 -26.50 -3.67
C GLN A 50 -20.16 -26.27 -4.92
N THR A 51 -21.17 -25.40 -4.81
CA THR A 51 -22.00 -25.02 -5.95
C THR A 51 -21.17 -24.20 -6.94
N VAL A 52 -20.32 -23.27 -6.48
CA VAL A 52 -19.41 -22.51 -7.37
C VAL A 52 -18.54 -23.46 -8.20
N ASP A 53 -17.95 -24.48 -7.56
CA ASP A 53 -17.10 -25.48 -8.23
C ASP A 53 -17.90 -26.27 -9.29
N LYS A 54 -19.08 -26.78 -8.92
CA LYS A 54 -19.96 -27.52 -9.85
C LYS A 54 -20.37 -26.69 -11.06
N LEU A 55 -20.74 -25.44 -10.83
CA LEU A 55 -21.18 -24.52 -11.90
C LEU A 55 -19.99 -24.22 -12.85
N LEU A 56 -18.81 -23.90 -12.31
CA LEU A 56 -17.63 -23.55 -13.10
C LEU A 56 -17.03 -24.72 -13.89
N CYS A 57 -17.42 -25.98 -13.57
CA CYS A 57 -17.07 -27.13 -14.41
C CYS A 57 -17.87 -27.17 -15.71
N GLN A 58 -18.93 -26.35 -15.84
CA GLN A 58 -19.76 -26.27 -17.05
C GLN A 58 -19.37 -25.03 -17.87
N ASP A 59 -19.11 -25.22 -19.15
CA ASP A 59 -18.66 -24.15 -20.05
C ASP A 59 -19.60 -22.93 -20.06
N ARG A 60 -20.91 -23.15 -19.92
CA ARG A 60 -21.91 -22.08 -19.91
C ARG A 60 -21.72 -21.11 -18.75
N TYR A 61 -21.24 -21.58 -17.59
CA TYR A 61 -20.94 -20.72 -16.41
C TYR A 61 -19.50 -20.22 -16.44
N LYS A 62 -18.56 -21.03 -16.93
CA LYS A 62 -17.13 -20.70 -16.97
C LYS A 62 -16.86 -19.40 -17.72
N ARG A 63 -17.64 -19.11 -18.77
CA ARG A 63 -17.52 -17.86 -19.55
C ARG A 63 -17.74 -16.60 -18.71
N PHE A 64 -18.42 -16.70 -17.56
CA PHE A 64 -18.71 -15.56 -16.68
C PHE A 64 -17.68 -15.32 -15.59
N ILE A 65 -16.65 -16.16 -15.47
CA ILE A 65 -15.71 -16.11 -14.33
C ILE A 65 -15.03 -14.74 -14.20
N ASN A 66 -14.75 -14.07 -15.32
CA ASN A 66 -14.13 -12.74 -15.36
C ASN A 66 -15.10 -11.63 -15.80
N SER A 67 -16.38 -11.96 -15.98
CA SER A 67 -17.39 -10.96 -16.34
C SER A 67 -17.70 -10.06 -15.14
N ARG A 68 -18.03 -8.80 -15.42
CA ARG A 68 -18.40 -7.83 -14.39
C ARG A 68 -19.92 -7.80 -14.27
N SER A 69 -20.40 -7.91 -13.05
CA SER A 69 -21.83 -7.86 -12.74
C SER A 69 -22.05 -7.28 -11.34
N GLY A 70 -23.30 -6.98 -11.04
CA GLY A 70 -23.71 -6.53 -9.71
C GLY A 70 -24.27 -5.13 -9.69
N TRP A 71 -25.14 -4.88 -8.71
CA TRP A 71 -25.70 -3.56 -8.43
C TRP A 71 -24.68 -2.70 -7.69
N GLY A 72 -24.62 -1.43 -8.01
CA GLY A 72 -23.75 -0.46 -7.36
C GLY A 72 -22.40 -0.34 -8.06
N VAL A 73 -21.40 -1.11 -7.66
CA VAL A 73 -20.08 -1.13 -8.28
C VAL A 73 -19.89 -2.48 -8.97
N PRO A 74 -20.16 -2.57 -10.28
CA PRO A 74 -19.97 -3.83 -11.00
C PRO A 74 -18.53 -4.32 -10.90
N GLY A 75 -18.37 -5.57 -10.53
CA GLY A 75 -17.06 -6.19 -10.38
C GLY A 75 -17.11 -7.67 -10.72
N THR A 76 -15.95 -8.30 -10.71
CA THR A 76 -15.82 -9.73 -10.98
C THR A 76 -16.24 -10.56 -9.76
N LEU A 77 -16.49 -11.85 -9.99
CA LEU A 77 -16.79 -12.82 -8.91
C LEU A 77 -15.65 -12.87 -7.88
N LEU A 78 -14.41 -12.79 -8.35
CA LEU A 78 -13.23 -12.78 -7.46
C LEU A 78 -13.27 -11.57 -6.52
N ARG A 79 -13.63 -10.39 -7.05
CA ARG A 79 -13.80 -9.17 -6.23
C ARG A 79 -14.94 -9.34 -5.21
N LEU A 80 -16.05 -9.96 -5.62
CA LEU A 80 -17.19 -10.22 -4.73
C LEU A 80 -16.76 -11.10 -3.54
N ALA A 81 -16.08 -12.22 -3.82
CA ALA A 81 -15.55 -13.12 -2.80
C ALA A 81 -14.57 -12.38 -1.88
N ALA A 82 -13.65 -11.60 -2.45
CA ALA A 82 -12.66 -10.79 -1.71
C ALA A 82 -13.33 -9.75 -0.80
N SER A 83 -14.40 -9.11 -1.30
CA SER A 83 -15.15 -8.09 -0.55
C SER A 83 -15.84 -8.66 0.69
N LYS A 84 -16.31 -9.89 0.60
CA LYS A 84 -17.05 -10.56 1.68
C LYS A 84 -16.17 -11.44 2.58
N GLY A 85 -14.91 -11.64 2.22
CA GLY A 85 -14.01 -12.52 2.97
C GLY A 85 -14.31 -14.00 2.75
N HIS A 86 -14.93 -14.36 1.63
CA HIS A 86 -15.34 -15.72 1.30
C HIS A 86 -14.15 -16.50 0.72
N LEU A 87 -13.26 -16.96 1.62
CA LEU A 87 -11.99 -17.59 1.25
C LEU A 87 -12.20 -18.81 0.35
N ARG A 88 -13.16 -19.71 0.74
CA ARG A 88 -13.37 -20.96 -0.01
C ARG A 88 -13.81 -20.70 -1.45
N SER A 89 -14.78 -19.80 -1.63
CA SER A 89 -15.23 -19.39 -2.98
C SER A 89 -14.11 -18.72 -3.75
N LEU A 90 -13.30 -17.89 -3.09
CA LEU A 90 -12.15 -17.21 -3.68
C LEU A 90 -11.12 -18.22 -4.21
N GLU A 91 -10.79 -19.24 -3.41
CA GLU A 91 -9.85 -20.30 -3.79
C GLU A 91 -10.36 -21.09 -5.00
N VAL A 92 -11.66 -21.43 -5.02
CA VAL A 92 -12.31 -22.14 -6.13
C VAL A 92 -12.24 -21.28 -7.41
N LEU A 93 -12.57 -19.99 -7.31
CA LEU A 93 -12.50 -19.06 -8.47
C LEU A 93 -11.07 -19.00 -9.04
N LEU A 94 -10.07 -18.90 -8.18
CA LEU A 94 -8.66 -18.87 -8.61
C LEU A 94 -8.26 -20.20 -9.27
N ALA A 95 -8.69 -21.33 -8.72
CA ALA A 95 -8.42 -22.67 -9.29
C ALA A 95 -9.05 -22.83 -10.67
N HIS A 96 -10.20 -22.20 -10.93
CA HIS A 96 -10.87 -22.23 -12.24
C HIS A 96 -10.35 -21.15 -13.21
N GLY A 97 -9.32 -20.38 -12.83
CA GLY A 97 -8.66 -19.43 -13.73
C GLY A 97 -9.20 -18.01 -13.69
N ALA A 98 -9.80 -17.59 -12.57
CA ALA A 98 -10.17 -16.19 -12.39
C ALA A 98 -8.94 -15.29 -12.48
N GLU A 99 -9.06 -14.17 -13.19
CA GLU A 99 -7.99 -13.17 -13.32
C GLU A 99 -7.73 -12.50 -11.97
N VAL A 100 -6.55 -12.79 -11.37
CA VAL A 100 -6.21 -12.37 -10.01
C VAL A 100 -6.22 -10.84 -9.84
N ASP A 101 -5.81 -10.09 -10.87
CA ASP A 101 -5.76 -8.62 -10.84
C ASP A 101 -6.88 -7.99 -11.68
N SER A 102 -8.02 -8.69 -11.87
CA SER A 102 -9.19 -8.16 -12.57
C SER A 102 -9.67 -6.85 -11.94
N LEU A 103 -9.91 -5.85 -12.77
CA LEU A 103 -10.29 -4.51 -12.28
C LEU A 103 -11.81 -4.35 -12.27
N ASP A 104 -12.33 -3.71 -11.23
CA ASP A 104 -13.72 -3.25 -11.20
C ASP A 104 -13.86 -1.91 -11.96
N VAL A 105 -15.06 -1.32 -11.95
CA VAL A 105 -15.34 -0.05 -12.64
C VAL A 105 -14.57 1.14 -12.05
N LYS A 106 -14.04 1.00 -10.84
CA LYS A 106 -13.19 2.02 -10.19
C LYS A 106 -11.70 1.71 -10.38
N ALA A 107 -11.39 0.73 -11.22
CA ALA A 107 -10.04 0.23 -11.44
C ALA A 107 -9.38 -0.32 -10.16
N GLN A 108 -10.18 -0.90 -9.25
CA GLN A 108 -9.70 -1.53 -8.02
C GLN A 108 -9.51 -3.03 -8.24
N THR A 109 -8.45 -3.59 -7.66
CA THR A 109 -8.14 -5.03 -7.73
C THR A 109 -8.88 -5.80 -6.61
N PRO A 110 -9.07 -7.13 -6.77
CA PRO A 110 -9.57 -7.95 -5.66
C PRO A 110 -8.70 -7.84 -4.41
N LEU A 111 -7.38 -7.76 -4.57
CA LEU A 111 -6.45 -7.58 -3.43
C LEU A 111 -6.75 -6.30 -2.67
N PHE A 112 -6.91 -5.16 -3.38
CA PHE A 112 -7.26 -3.88 -2.73
C PHE A 112 -8.57 -4.01 -1.96
N THR A 113 -9.56 -4.70 -2.55
CA THR A 113 -10.87 -4.91 -1.93
C THR A 113 -10.76 -5.76 -0.66
N ALA A 114 -9.97 -6.85 -0.69
CA ALA A 114 -9.74 -7.70 0.49
C ALA A 114 -9.06 -6.91 1.62
N VAL A 115 -8.04 -6.10 1.27
CA VAL A 115 -7.33 -5.24 2.24
C VAL A 115 -8.26 -4.20 2.86
N SER A 116 -9.07 -3.52 2.03
CA SER A 116 -9.99 -2.47 2.50
C SER A 116 -11.07 -3.00 3.44
N ASN A 117 -11.36 -4.30 3.37
CA ASN A 117 -12.35 -4.96 4.24
C ASN A 117 -11.71 -5.78 5.36
N GLY A 118 -10.37 -5.82 5.45
CA GLY A 118 -9.66 -6.50 6.53
C GLY A 118 -9.66 -8.01 6.46
N HIS A 119 -9.80 -8.59 5.27
CA HIS A 119 -9.90 -10.05 5.08
C HIS A 119 -8.52 -10.67 4.85
N LEU A 120 -7.75 -10.87 5.91
CA LEU A 120 -6.36 -11.34 5.87
C LEU A 120 -6.20 -12.65 5.07
N ASP A 121 -7.08 -13.63 5.29
CA ASP A 121 -6.96 -14.94 4.62
C ASP A 121 -7.13 -14.80 3.09
N CYS A 122 -8.06 -13.95 2.66
CA CYS A 122 -8.24 -13.63 1.23
C CYS A 122 -7.02 -12.86 0.69
N VAL A 123 -6.43 -11.95 1.48
CA VAL A 123 -5.20 -11.24 1.11
C VAL A 123 -4.08 -12.24 0.83
N LYS A 124 -3.87 -13.21 1.76
CA LYS A 124 -2.85 -14.27 1.61
C LYS A 124 -3.08 -15.08 0.33
N ALA A 125 -4.30 -15.60 0.14
CA ALA A 125 -4.64 -16.41 -1.02
C ALA A 125 -4.42 -15.66 -2.34
N LEU A 126 -4.79 -14.38 -2.40
CA LEU A 126 -4.60 -13.54 -3.58
C LEU A 126 -3.10 -13.30 -3.87
N LEU A 127 -2.31 -12.99 -2.84
CA LEU A 127 -0.86 -12.77 -2.97
C LEU A 127 -0.15 -14.06 -3.40
N GLU A 128 -0.52 -15.21 -2.84
CA GLU A 128 -0.01 -16.53 -3.22
C GLU A 128 -0.36 -16.87 -4.68
N ALA A 129 -1.53 -16.43 -5.13
CA ALA A 129 -1.97 -16.60 -6.54
C ALA A 129 -1.30 -15.61 -7.49
N GLY A 130 -0.43 -14.71 -6.99
CA GLY A 130 0.35 -13.78 -7.80
C GLY A 130 -0.27 -12.39 -7.97
N ALA A 131 -1.21 -12.00 -7.12
CA ALA A 131 -1.77 -10.63 -7.14
C ALA A 131 -0.65 -9.60 -6.98
N CYS A 132 -0.74 -8.51 -7.73
CA CYS A 132 0.22 -7.41 -7.63
C CYS A 132 0.06 -6.70 -6.27
N PRO A 133 1.07 -6.77 -5.37
CA PRO A 133 0.94 -6.16 -4.04
C PRO A 133 0.84 -4.64 -4.06
N SER A 134 1.22 -4.00 -5.17
CA SER A 134 1.10 -2.55 -5.36
C SER A 134 -0.31 -2.09 -5.76
N GLY A 135 -1.19 -3.04 -6.09
CA GLY A 135 -2.53 -2.75 -6.55
C GLY A 135 -2.57 -2.24 -7.99
N SER A 136 -3.60 -1.49 -8.34
CA SER A 136 -3.81 -1.02 -9.71
C SER A 136 -2.88 0.14 -10.06
N ILE A 137 -2.39 0.14 -11.30
CA ILE A 137 -1.62 1.27 -11.85
C ILE A 137 -2.54 2.41 -12.33
N TYR A 138 -3.85 2.16 -12.40
CA TYR A 138 -4.84 3.10 -12.98
C TYR A 138 -5.51 4.00 -11.94
N ASN A 139 -5.25 3.79 -10.65
CA ASN A 139 -5.85 4.61 -9.58
C ASN A 139 -4.88 4.75 -8.39
N ASN A 140 -5.33 5.49 -7.37
CA ASN A 140 -4.57 5.70 -6.13
C ASN A 140 -4.90 4.68 -5.04
N CYS A 141 -5.55 3.58 -5.39
CA CYS A 141 -5.99 2.55 -4.44
C CYS A 141 -4.84 1.59 -4.13
N SER A 142 -3.88 2.04 -3.33
CA SER A 142 -2.75 1.21 -2.90
C SER A 142 -3.13 0.37 -1.68
N PRO A 143 -3.01 -0.97 -1.77
CA PRO A 143 -3.24 -1.85 -0.62
C PRO A 143 -2.37 -1.46 0.59
N LEU A 144 -1.09 -1.15 0.37
CA LEU A 144 -0.16 -0.82 1.47
C LEU A 144 -0.53 0.48 2.18
N LEU A 145 -0.97 1.52 1.42
CA LEU A 145 -1.43 2.78 2.01
C LEU A 145 -2.66 2.55 2.89
N THR A 146 -3.58 1.70 2.42
CA THR A 146 -4.80 1.36 3.15
C THR A 146 -4.47 0.61 4.46
N ALA A 147 -3.63 -0.43 4.38
CA ALA A 147 -3.21 -1.20 5.56
C ALA A 147 -2.50 -0.32 6.60
N ALA A 148 -1.65 0.61 6.13
CA ALA A 148 -0.93 1.54 7.01
C ALA A 148 -1.87 2.55 7.69
N ARG A 149 -2.86 3.05 6.96
CA ARG A 149 -3.88 3.98 7.49
C ARG A 149 -4.77 3.29 8.53
N ASP A 150 -5.17 2.07 8.25
CA ASP A 150 -6.12 1.32 9.08
C ASP A 150 -5.44 0.60 10.26
N GLY A 151 -4.10 0.52 10.22
CA GLY A 151 -3.32 -0.09 11.31
C GLY A 151 -3.33 -1.61 11.30
N ASP A 152 -3.64 -2.23 10.17
CA ASP A 152 -3.67 -3.69 10.08
C ASP A 152 -2.24 -4.22 9.87
N LEU A 153 -1.59 -4.53 10.98
CA LEU A 153 -0.20 -4.99 11.01
C LEU A 153 -0.02 -6.30 10.23
N SER A 154 -0.98 -7.22 10.35
CA SER A 154 -0.90 -8.53 9.69
C SER A 154 -0.99 -8.40 8.17
N ILE A 155 -1.95 -7.62 7.69
CA ILE A 155 -2.11 -7.35 6.25
C ILE A 155 -0.90 -6.55 5.74
N LEU A 156 -0.44 -5.55 6.50
CA LEU A 156 0.74 -4.75 6.14
C LEU A 156 1.96 -5.67 5.94
N GLN A 157 2.16 -6.60 6.86
CA GLN A 157 3.28 -7.55 6.81
C GLN A 157 3.19 -8.43 5.55
N GLU A 158 2.02 -9.01 5.27
CA GLU A 158 1.82 -9.87 4.09
C GLU A 158 2.15 -9.11 2.80
N LEU A 159 1.67 -7.86 2.69
CA LEU A 159 1.94 -7.02 1.52
C LEU A 159 3.44 -6.76 1.35
N LEU A 160 4.13 -6.40 2.44
CA LEU A 160 5.57 -6.14 2.43
C LEU A 160 6.37 -7.42 2.12
N ASP A 161 5.95 -8.57 2.66
CA ASP A 161 6.58 -9.86 2.41
C ASP A 161 6.47 -10.28 0.95
N HIS A 162 5.40 -9.87 0.28
CA HIS A 162 5.19 -10.14 -1.15
C HIS A 162 5.70 -9.00 -2.05
N GLY A 163 6.48 -8.06 -1.50
CA GLY A 163 7.22 -7.09 -2.28
C GLY A 163 6.56 -5.73 -2.49
N ALA A 164 5.53 -5.39 -1.71
CA ALA A 164 4.99 -4.01 -1.75
C ALA A 164 6.11 -3.02 -1.38
N GLU A 165 6.18 -1.92 -2.11
CA GLU A 165 7.19 -0.88 -1.86
C GLU A 165 6.84 -0.06 -0.62
N ALA A 166 7.72 -0.08 0.41
CA ALA A 166 7.52 0.66 1.65
C ALA A 166 7.47 2.20 1.44
N ASN A 167 8.00 2.69 0.31
CA ASN A 167 8.02 4.11 -0.04
C ASN A 167 7.00 4.48 -1.12
N VAL A 168 5.91 3.71 -1.25
CA VAL A 168 4.89 3.97 -2.28
C VAL A 168 4.32 5.39 -2.11
N LYS A 169 4.18 6.09 -3.23
CA LYS A 169 3.60 7.43 -3.28
C LYS A 169 2.13 7.33 -3.64
N SER A 170 1.31 8.14 -2.98
CA SER A 170 -0.01 8.45 -3.51
C SER A 170 0.17 9.15 -4.86
N LYS A 171 -0.54 8.70 -5.87
CA LYS A 171 -0.50 9.29 -7.22
C LYS A 171 -1.35 10.56 -7.26
N VAL A 172 -0.90 11.58 -6.55
CA VAL A 172 -1.61 12.86 -6.50
C VAL A 172 -1.20 13.70 -7.71
N PRO A 173 -2.14 14.34 -8.39
CA PRO A 173 -1.79 15.23 -9.51
C PRO A 173 -0.81 16.34 -9.09
N ASP A 174 0.02 16.79 -10.02
CA ASP A 174 1.07 17.78 -9.74
C ASP A 174 0.54 19.09 -9.11
N TRP A 175 -0.69 19.47 -9.43
CA TRP A 175 -1.32 20.67 -8.85
C TRP A 175 -1.68 20.51 -7.38
N ALA A 176 -1.85 19.27 -6.90
CA ALA A 176 -2.15 18.97 -5.50
C ALA A 176 -0.89 18.58 -4.72
N ALA A 177 0.30 18.70 -5.31
CA ALA A 177 1.56 18.24 -4.76
C ALA A 177 1.98 18.94 -3.46
N ASN A 178 1.41 20.10 -3.16
CA ASN A 178 1.72 20.82 -1.92
C ASN A 178 1.32 20.04 -0.66
N THR A 179 0.38 19.10 -0.79
CA THR A 179 -0.06 18.23 0.31
C THR A 179 0.49 16.81 0.17
N ALA A 180 1.11 16.48 -0.96
CA ALA A 180 1.47 15.12 -1.34
C ALA A 180 2.77 14.61 -0.70
N ALA A 181 3.61 15.50 -0.21
CA ALA A 181 4.88 15.12 0.43
C ALA A 181 4.70 14.21 1.65
N CYS A 182 3.47 14.09 2.14
CA CYS A 182 3.14 13.45 3.40
C CYS A 182 2.16 12.29 3.26
N SER A 183 1.97 11.75 2.05
CA SER A 183 0.91 10.76 1.81
C SER A 183 1.41 9.31 1.69
N GLY A 184 2.63 9.03 2.13
CA GLY A 184 3.18 7.67 2.13
C GLY A 184 2.70 6.80 3.30
N PRO A 185 2.97 5.49 3.25
CA PRO A 185 2.54 4.58 4.33
C PRO A 185 3.09 4.99 5.70
N LEU A 186 4.34 5.45 5.74
CA LEU A 186 4.99 5.88 6.99
C LEU A 186 4.28 7.09 7.61
N TYR A 187 3.87 8.05 6.77
CA TYR A 187 3.09 9.22 7.21
C TYR A 187 1.73 8.78 7.77
N LEU A 188 1.01 7.92 7.02
CA LEU A 188 -0.33 7.48 7.44
C LEU A 188 -0.27 6.73 8.79
N SER A 189 0.67 5.79 8.93
CA SER A 189 0.81 5.06 10.19
C SER A 189 1.14 5.98 11.38
N ALA A 190 1.93 7.04 11.17
CA ALA A 190 2.26 8.00 12.22
C ALA A 190 1.04 8.85 12.61
N VAL A 191 0.36 9.42 11.62
CA VAL A 191 -0.78 10.35 11.85
C VAL A 191 -1.97 9.62 12.50
N TYR A 192 -2.19 8.36 12.12
CA TYR A 192 -3.25 7.53 12.70
C TYR A 192 -2.80 6.78 13.98
N GLY A 193 -1.54 6.93 14.41
CA GLY A 193 -1.05 6.40 15.68
C GLY A 193 -0.71 4.91 15.68
N HIS A 194 -0.45 4.33 14.53
CA HIS A 194 -0.17 2.89 14.38
C HIS A 194 1.34 2.59 14.50
N LEU A 195 1.84 2.57 15.73
CA LEU A 195 3.27 2.46 16.03
C LEU A 195 3.91 1.18 15.47
N GLU A 196 3.25 0.04 15.59
CA GLU A 196 3.80 -1.24 15.10
C GLU A 196 3.88 -1.27 13.58
N CYS A 197 2.88 -0.73 12.87
CA CYS A 197 2.92 -0.57 11.41
C CYS A 197 4.05 0.38 11.00
N PHE A 198 4.20 1.49 11.72
CA PHE A 198 5.27 2.47 11.50
C PHE A 198 6.66 1.82 11.63
N LYS A 199 6.87 1.07 12.73
CA LYS A 199 8.12 0.36 13.00
C LYS A 199 8.39 -0.69 11.90
N MET A 200 7.37 -1.45 11.51
CA MET A 200 7.49 -2.47 10.46
C MET A 200 7.90 -1.83 9.12
N LEU A 201 7.26 -0.73 8.74
CA LEU A 201 7.63 -0.01 7.51
C LEU A 201 9.11 0.41 7.51
N LEU A 202 9.60 0.93 8.63
CA LEU A 202 11.01 1.31 8.79
C LEU A 202 11.93 0.09 8.67
N LEU A 203 11.54 -1.05 9.27
CA LEU A 203 12.30 -2.30 9.17
C LEU A 203 12.37 -2.82 7.73
N TYR A 204 11.31 -2.62 6.94
CA TYR A 204 11.26 -2.99 5.52
C TYR A 204 11.86 -1.92 4.61
N GLY A 205 12.54 -0.93 5.18
CA GLY A 205 13.35 0.03 4.43
C GLY A 205 12.64 1.30 4.01
N ALA A 206 11.51 1.65 4.66
CA ALA A 206 10.91 2.96 4.45
C ALA A 206 11.95 4.04 4.79
N ASP A 207 12.02 5.07 3.93
CA ASP A 207 12.96 6.16 4.12
C ASP A 207 12.36 7.18 5.09
N PRO A 208 12.97 7.40 6.27
CA PRO A 208 12.45 8.36 7.25
C PRO A 208 12.42 9.81 6.75
N ASP A 209 13.23 10.14 5.74
CA ASP A 209 13.28 11.47 5.12
C ASP A 209 12.65 11.49 3.73
N TYR A 210 11.78 10.51 3.42
CA TYR A 210 11.14 10.38 2.11
C TYR A 210 10.52 11.70 1.65
N ASN A 211 10.72 12.04 0.39
CA ASN A 211 10.32 13.29 -0.27
C ASN A 211 11.13 14.52 0.13
N CYS A 212 12.08 14.41 1.06
CA CYS A 212 12.93 15.53 1.47
C CYS A 212 14.39 15.37 1.03
N THR A 213 14.68 14.26 0.33
CA THR A 213 16.03 13.97 -0.19
C THR A 213 16.07 13.96 -1.73
N ASP A 214 14.92 13.95 -2.39
CA ASP A 214 14.82 13.97 -3.85
C ASP A 214 14.80 15.42 -4.34
N GLU A 215 15.87 15.86 -5.02
CA GLU A 215 16.03 17.23 -5.54
C GLU A 215 14.90 17.66 -6.47
N LYS A 216 14.37 16.73 -7.28
CA LYS A 216 13.26 17.01 -8.20
C LYS A 216 11.96 17.27 -7.44
N MET A 217 11.74 16.55 -6.35
CA MET A 217 10.58 16.73 -5.48
C MET A 217 10.70 18.04 -4.68
N ILE A 218 11.88 18.30 -4.12
CA ILE A 218 12.15 19.55 -3.36
C ILE A 218 11.90 20.79 -4.22
N ALA A 219 12.32 20.75 -5.48
CA ALA A 219 12.14 21.87 -6.42
C ALA A 219 10.65 22.16 -6.71
N ARG A 220 9.78 21.17 -6.59
CA ARG A 220 8.33 21.30 -6.88
C ARG A 220 7.51 21.71 -5.66
N ILE A 221 8.01 21.44 -4.45
CA ILE A 221 7.28 21.69 -3.19
C ILE A 221 7.81 22.99 -2.59
N LYS A 222 6.94 23.99 -2.43
CA LYS A 222 7.32 25.30 -1.87
C LYS A 222 7.88 25.22 -0.45
N GLN A 223 7.35 24.30 0.37
CA GLN A 223 7.81 24.11 1.76
C GLN A 223 7.80 22.62 2.09
N PRO A 224 8.86 21.88 1.72
CA PRO A 224 8.93 20.47 2.07
C PRO A 224 9.03 20.31 3.58
N LYS A 225 8.13 19.50 4.15
CA LYS A 225 8.13 19.16 5.57
C LYS A 225 8.59 17.72 5.73
N THR A 226 9.56 17.50 6.60
CA THR A 226 9.97 16.14 6.94
C THR A 226 8.90 15.45 7.77
N LEU A 227 8.90 14.13 7.76
CA LEU A 227 7.99 13.36 8.62
C LEU A 227 8.29 13.67 10.11
N LEU A 228 9.56 13.86 10.46
CA LEU A 228 9.98 14.25 11.81
C LEU A 228 9.30 15.56 12.24
N GLU A 229 9.30 16.58 11.35
CA GLU A 229 8.62 17.86 11.62
C GLU A 229 7.11 17.68 11.78
N ILE A 230 6.51 16.84 10.93
CA ILE A 230 5.07 16.57 10.97
C ILE A 230 4.70 15.89 12.29
N CYS A 231 5.45 14.85 12.70
CA CYS A 231 5.21 14.15 13.97
C CYS A 231 5.27 15.11 15.16
N LEU A 232 6.25 16.03 15.16
CA LEU A 232 6.38 17.04 16.21
C LEU A 232 5.20 18.02 16.23
N ARG A 233 4.76 18.49 15.06
CA ARG A 233 3.66 19.47 14.94
C ARG A 233 2.29 18.85 15.25
N HIS A 234 2.08 17.58 14.89
CA HIS A 234 0.82 16.86 15.16
C HIS A 234 0.78 16.21 16.54
N GLY A 235 1.87 16.30 17.30
CA GLY A 235 1.91 15.73 18.65
C GLY A 235 1.90 14.22 18.67
N CYS A 236 2.51 13.58 17.66
CA CYS A 236 2.72 12.13 17.68
C CYS A 236 3.60 11.76 18.90
N GLY A 237 3.37 10.59 19.45
CA GLY A 237 4.11 10.12 20.63
C GLY A 237 5.63 10.12 20.39
N SER A 238 6.40 10.29 21.47
CA SER A 238 7.86 10.34 21.44
C SER A 238 8.48 9.09 20.82
N GLU A 239 7.77 7.96 20.88
CA GLU A 239 8.19 6.69 20.28
C GLU A 239 8.37 6.81 18.76
N PHE A 240 7.46 7.50 18.06
CA PHE A 240 7.56 7.75 16.62
C PHE A 240 8.81 8.56 16.28
N ILE A 241 9.06 9.60 17.09
CA ILE A 241 10.21 10.49 16.91
C ILE A 241 11.52 9.72 17.16
N ARG A 242 11.54 8.91 18.21
CA ARG A 242 12.68 8.05 18.54
C ARG A 242 12.99 7.07 17.40
N LEU A 243 11.95 6.40 16.88
CA LEU A 243 12.12 5.47 15.75
C LEU A 243 12.68 6.19 14.50
N LEU A 244 12.15 7.37 14.16
CA LEU A 244 12.66 8.15 13.02
C LEU A 244 14.16 8.44 13.19
N ILE A 245 14.56 8.92 14.37
CA ILE A 245 15.96 9.23 14.70
C ILE A 245 16.82 7.97 14.63
N ASP A 246 16.34 6.87 15.21
CA ASP A 246 17.05 5.59 15.25
C ASP A 246 17.20 4.96 13.86
N PHE A 247 16.25 5.24 12.96
CA PHE A 247 16.31 4.79 11.57
C PHE A 247 16.98 5.81 10.63
N GLY A 248 17.53 6.87 11.19
CA GLY A 248 18.42 7.77 10.47
C GLY A 248 17.79 9.01 9.88
N ALA A 249 16.63 9.44 10.37
CA ALA A 249 16.04 10.72 9.97
C ALA A 249 17.06 11.85 10.21
N ASN A 250 17.11 12.79 9.28
CA ASN A 250 18.01 13.94 9.41
C ASN A 250 17.39 14.94 10.37
N VAL A 251 17.94 15.00 11.56
CA VAL A 251 17.45 15.86 12.67
C VAL A 251 17.59 17.35 12.38
N TYR A 252 18.38 17.73 11.39
CA TYR A 252 18.62 19.13 11.01
C TYR A 252 17.67 19.64 9.92
N LEU A 253 16.95 18.74 9.24
CA LEU A 253 15.99 19.14 8.19
C LEU A 253 14.73 19.82 8.74
N PRO A 254 14.14 19.40 9.88
CA PRO A 254 12.95 20.09 10.38
C PRO A 254 13.23 21.57 10.66
N ASN A 255 12.45 22.45 10.06
CA ASN A 255 12.54 23.88 10.27
C ASN A 255 11.66 24.28 11.48
N ILE A 256 12.12 23.87 12.67
CA ILE A 256 11.43 24.17 13.93
C ILE A 256 12.30 25.14 14.73
N ALA A 257 11.75 26.32 14.95
CA ALA A 257 12.33 27.29 15.87
C ALA A 257 12.04 26.76 17.29
N VAL A 258 13.03 26.13 17.88
CA VAL A 258 12.96 25.48 19.18
C VAL A 258 12.48 26.44 20.27
N ASP A 259 12.83 27.72 20.12
CA ASP A 259 12.52 28.78 21.11
C ASP A 259 11.05 29.20 21.07
N LYS A 260 10.28 28.82 20.04
CA LYS A 260 8.91 29.27 19.83
C LYS A 260 7.86 28.17 20.07
N VAL A 261 8.29 26.95 20.40
CA VAL A 261 7.36 25.82 20.63
C VAL A 261 7.12 25.73 22.14
N SER A 262 5.90 26.03 22.55
CA SER A 262 5.46 25.87 23.94
C SER A 262 4.13 25.09 23.89
N PRO A 263 3.93 24.06 24.70
CA PRO A 263 4.86 23.48 25.67
C PRO A 263 5.94 22.57 25.02
N LYS A 264 7.04 22.39 25.73
CA LYS A 264 8.11 21.47 25.31
C LYS A 264 7.60 20.03 25.48
N THR A 265 7.39 19.37 24.34
CA THR A 265 7.01 17.96 24.34
C THR A 265 8.26 17.08 24.48
N GLU A 266 8.08 15.85 24.99
CA GLU A 266 9.16 14.86 25.08
C GLU A 266 9.85 14.66 23.71
N GLY A 267 9.08 14.63 22.63
CA GLY A 267 9.61 14.51 21.27
C GLY A 267 10.53 15.67 20.89
N LEU A 268 10.18 16.89 21.28
CA LEU A 268 11.02 18.06 21.01
C LEU A 268 12.33 18.00 21.82
N GLU A 269 12.26 17.55 23.07
CA GLU A 269 13.43 17.35 23.91
C GLU A 269 14.38 16.29 23.31
N LEU A 270 13.83 15.20 22.76
CA LEU A 270 14.60 14.20 22.04
C LEU A 270 15.34 14.82 20.85
N LEU A 271 14.64 15.62 20.05
CA LEU A 271 15.24 16.29 18.87
C LEU A 271 16.39 17.22 19.29
N ILE A 272 16.17 18.02 20.34
CA ILE A 272 17.20 18.96 20.86
C ILE A 272 18.44 18.18 21.29
N ARG A 273 18.24 17.11 22.06
CA ARG A 273 19.33 16.27 22.55
C ARG A 273 20.11 15.64 21.41
N GLU A 274 19.42 15.12 20.39
CA GLU A 274 20.08 14.49 19.24
C GLU A 274 20.83 15.51 18.36
N ARG A 275 20.36 16.76 18.31
CA ARG A 275 21.08 17.84 17.64
C ARG A 275 22.36 18.24 18.40
N ALA A 276 22.34 18.15 19.73
CA ALA A 276 23.43 18.58 20.60
C ALA A 276 24.58 17.54 20.69
N HIS A 277 24.28 16.27 20.42
CA HIS A 277 25.24 15.17 20.66
C HIS A 277 25.47 14.35 19.39
N PRO A 278 26.70 13.93 19.11
CA PRO A 278 26.94 13.00 17.99
C PRO A 278 26.36 11.63 18.28
N LYS A 279 25.90 10.96 17.23
CA LYS A 279 25.39 9.59 17.36
C LYS A 279 26.49 8.65 17.87
N SER A 280 26.14 7.74 18.78
CA SER A 280 27.07 6.74 19.28
C SER A 280 27.58 5.87 18.11
N LEU A 281 28.77 5.31 18.25
CA LEU A 281 29.36 4.40 17.26
C LEU A 281 28.43 3.22 16.98
N MET A 282 27.78 2.72 18.02
CA MET A 282 26.83 1.60 17.92
C MET A 282 25.63 1.98 17.06
N SER A 283 25.06 3.19 17.23
CA SER A 283 23.96 3.71 16.39
C SER A 283 24.40 3.90 14.94
N GLN A 284 25.61 4.44 14.73
CA GLN A 284 26.18 4.63 13.39
C GLN A 284 26.37 3.29 12.67
N SER A 285 26.87 2.28 13.39
CA SER A 285 27.07 0.93 12.86
C SER A 285 25.75 0.28 12.46
N ARG A 286 24.71 0.42 13.29
CA ARG A 286 23.37 -0.08 12.99
C ARG A 286 22.82 0.53 11.69
N LEU A 287 22.95 1.84 11.54
CA LEU A 287 22.51 2.56 10.34
C LEU A 287 23.30 2.09 9.10
N ALA A 288 24.61 1.90 9.24
CA ALA A 288 25.46 1.43 8.14
C ALA A 288 25.04 0.02 7.67
N VAL A 289 24.82 -0.90 8.60
CA VAL A 289 24.38 -2.27 8.28
C VAL A 289 23.04 -2.25 7.56
N ARG A 290 22.08 -1.49 8.07
CA ARG A 290 20.76 -1.37 7.44
C ARG A 290 20.83 -0.78 6.03
N LYS A 291 21.67 0.23 5.84
CA LYS A 291 21.87 0.86 4.53
C LYS A 291 22.41 -0.14 3.52
N LEU A 292 23.33 -1.00 3.93
CA LEU A 292 23.88 -2.07 3.07
C LEU A 292 22.80 -3.11 2.73
N LEU A 293 22.02 -3.54 3.73
CA LEU A 293 20.93 -4.51 3.52
C LEU A 293 19.85 -3.95 2.59
N LYS A 294 19.51 -2.67 2.73
CA LYS A 294 18.53 -1.99 1.86
C LYS A 294 19.04 -1.95 0.40
N ARG A 295 20.31 -1.59 0.20
CA ARG A 295 20.93 -1.55 -1.14
C ARG A 295 20.93 -2.94 -1.79
N ALA A 296 21.15 -3.98 -1.01
CA ALA A 296 21.15 -5.38 -1.49
C ALA A 296 19.74 -5.96 -1.63
N ARG A 297 18.68 -5.18 -1.38
CA ARG A 297 17.29 -5.63 -1.31
C ARG A 297 17.09 -6.78 -0.31
N ARG A 298 17.90 -6.80 0.74
CA ARG A 298 17.93 -7.84 1.77
C ARG A 298 17.52 -7.32 3.15
N ALA A 299 16.61 -6.34 3.20
CA ALA A 299 16.16 -5.77 4.47
C ALA A 299 15.56 -6.84 5.41
N ARG A 300 14.98 -7.90 4.84
CA ARG A 300 14.47 -9.06 5.60
C ARG A 300 15.56 -10.00 6.07
N ALA A 301 16.77 -9.91 5.51
CA ALA A 301 17.85 -10.88 5.75
C ALA A 301 18.56 -10.68 7.09
N ILE A 302 18.06 -9.79 7.96
CA ILE A 302 18.64 -9.62 9.31
C ILE A 302 18.63 -10.97 10.06
N ASP A 303 17.54 -11.75 9.90
CA ASP A 303 17.42 -13.08 10.54
C ASP A 303 18.37 -14.12 9.95
N GLN A 304 18.85 -13.88 8.73
CA GLN A 304 19.76 -14.78 8.02
C GLN A 304 21.23 -14.44 8.25
N LEU A 305 21.49 -13.34 8.98
CA LEU A 305 22.87 -12.96 9.32
C LEU A 305 23.44 -13.94 10.36
N GLU A 306 24.61 -14.46 10.09
CA GLU A 306 25.35 -15.37 11.02
C GLU A 306 26.00 -14.53 12.13
N ILE A 307 25.16 -13.88 12.96
CA ILE A 307 25.59 -13.01 14.06
C ILE A 307 24.82 -13.40 15.33
N PRO A 308 25.35 -13.09 16.51
CA PRO A 308 24.67 -13.41 17.78
C PRO A 308 23.23 -12.82 17.83
N PRO A 309 22.28 -13.53 18.46
CA PRO A 309 20.89 -13.07 18.59
C PRO A 309 20.74 -11.67 19.20
N VAL A 310 21.63 -11.30 20.11
CA VAL A 310 21.65 -9.96 20.72
C VAL A 310 21.83 -8.88 19.63
N LEU A 311 22.68 -9.13 18.64
CA LEU A 311 22.91 -8.19 17.54
C LEU A 311 21.75 -8.20 16.56
N VAL A 312 21.13 -9.37 16.31
CA VAL A 312 19.91 -9.47 15.50
C VAL A 312 18.80 -8.61 16.15
N ASN A 313 18.59 -8.78 17.44
CA ASN A 313 17.59 -8.00 18.20
C ASN A 313 17.89 -6.50 18.15
N TYR A 314 19.15 -6.13 18.33
CA TYR A 314 19.59 -4.73 18.25
C TYR A 314 19.29 -4.13 16.87
N LEU A 315 19.58 -4.87 15.79
CA LEU A 315 19.29 -4.42 14.42
C LEU A 315 17.77 -4.28 14.18
N LYS A 316 16.95 -5.08 14.86
CA LYS A 316 15.47 -5.06 14.76
C LYS A 316 14.80 -4.12 15.76
N HIS A 317 15.58 -3.43 16.60
CA HIS A 317 15.03 -2.61 17.71
C HIS A 317 14.13 -3.44 18.65
N ARG A 318 14.58 -4.63 19.04
CA ARG A 318 13.93 -5.49 20.04
C ARG A 318 14.73 -5.50 21.33
#